data_0e6100123ac927878f1161c12da5af8a
#
_entry.id   0e6100123ac927878f1161c12da5af8a
#
_cell.length_a   1.000
_cell.length_b   1.000
_cell.length_c   1.000
_cell.angle_alpha   90.00
_cell.angle_beta   90.00
_cell.angle_gamma   90.00
#
_symmetry.space_group_name_H-M   'P 1'
#
loop_
_entity.id
_entity.type
_entity.pdbx_description
1 polymer ?
#
loop_
_entity_poly.entity_id
_entity_poly.type
_entity_poly.pdbx_seq_one_letter_code
_entity_poly.pdbx_strand_id
1 'polypeptide(L)'
;MDSLTIVAPMTPAGVSAVAAIRVSGSKVREVVRLLFGESAIKNLKPREAKLATARDYRTMVGEDRTTALVIDSLLYIFFEGPNSYTGEDVLELYPHGNPIIVRELIQVIKSVDGVRLAEPGEYTRRAFLNGRMDLVQAESVADVIHSANRDELKNAHRLLGGALSKKVKTLTEQVMDISARLELDVDFSEEEADPDYATWGVKISAIRESVESILKSFKGKAAVSRLPLAVLYGAPNAGKSSLVNALLGEDRILVSNIPGTTRDFVEVRLFLDGGEIRLVDTAGIAEKATDALDALSMEKSREILAEADMKILVVDGSDEHGASCYSENIKPDFVVVSKSDLGASRQGGASRHPESRNGVRDKLRASVVEGSSESRLRISSKTGEGLADLKRAMNAALFKKTENSEDLWITSEREKTCLEEALAGIDRALNLIRSNPAVELLAFEMQLVRRSLQSITGEISSEDVLQQIFAGFCIGK
;
A
#
# COMPACT_ATOMS: atom_id res chain seq x y z
N MET A 1 31.36 7.27 8.47
CA MET A 1 31.30 5.98 7.76
C MET A 1 31.36 6.28 6.28
N ASP A 2 32.43 5.88 5.60
CA ASP A 2 32.47 5.91 4.13
C ASP A 2 31.38 4.97 3.60
N SER A 3 30.23 5.54 3.32
CA SER A 3 29.12 4.74 2.79
C SER A 3 29.45 4.38 1.33
N LEU A 4 29.59 3.09 1.05
CA LEU A 4 29.74 2.58 -0.31
C LEU A 4 28.59 3.09 -1.18
N THR A 5 28.88 3.39 -2.43
CA THR A 5 27.84 3.70 -3.42
C THR A 5 27.01 2.44 -3.70
N ILE A 6 25.72 2.58 -3.80
CA ILE A 6 24.78 1.46 -4.00
C ILE A 6 24.07 1.57 -5.34
N VAL A 7 23.74 0.41 -5.92
CA VAL A 7 22.96 0.29 -7.16
C VAL A 7 21.90 -0.78 -7.03
N ALA A 8 20.69 -0.51 -7.54
CA ALA A 8 19.64 -1.52 -7.67
C ALA A 8 18.64 -1.18 -8.79
N PRO A 9 17.95 -2.18 -9.36
CA PRO A 9 16.75 -1.94 -10.15
C PRO A 9 15.61 -1.43 -9.26
N MET A 10 14.84 -0.47 -9.73
CA MET A 10 13.65 0.04 -9.05
C MET A 10 12.36 -0.60 -9.56
N THR A 11 12.39 -1.16 -10.76
CA THR A 11 11.25 -1.86 -11.38
C THR A 11 11.32 -3.36 -11.11
N PRO A 12 10.19 -4.07 -11.04
CA PRO A 12 10.16 -5.52 -10.91
C PRO A 12 10.95 -6.22 -12.02
N ALA A 13 11.48 -7.40 -11.71
CA ALA A 13 12.15 -8.23 -12.71
C ALA A 13 11.15 -8.71 -13.78
N GLY A 14 11.55 -8.65 -15.04
CA GLY A 14 10.73 -9.11 -16.17
C GLY A 14 10.97 -8.29 -17.42
N VAL A 15 10.20 -8.59 -18.48
CA VAL A 15 10.23 -7.85 -19.72
C VAL A 15 9.20 -6.71 -19.67
N SER A 16 9.65 -5.49 -19.93
CA SER A 16 8.81 -4.29 -19.97
C SER A 16 9.33 -3.31 -21.02
N ALA A 17 8.55 -2.27 -21.35
CA ALA A 17 9.02 -1.24 -22.27
C ALA A 17 10.22 -0.47 -21.70
N VAL A 18 10.18 -0.16 -20.41
CA VAL A 18 11.23 0.61 -19.71
C VAL A 18 11.49 -0.06 -18.36
N ALA A 19 12.77 -0.17 -17.97
CA ALA A 19 13.17 -0.45 -16.60
C ALA A 19 13.75 0.82 -15.96
N ALA A 20 13.89 0.82 -14.64
CA ALA A 20 14.54 1.89 -13.92
C ALA A 20 15.63 1.32 -12.98
N ILE A 21 16.79 1.95 -12.98
CA ILE A 21 17.93 1.60 -12.11
C ILE A 21 18.34 2.86 -11.36
N ARG A 22 18.61 2.74 -10.05
CA ARG A 22 19.10 3.83 -9.21
C ARG A 22 20.47 3.54 -8.67
N VAL A 23 21.32 4.54 -8.70
CA VAL A 23 22.66 4.56 -8.08
C VAL A 23 22.69 5.71 -7.08
N SER A 24 23.18 5.50 -5.86
CA SER A 24 23.28 6.54 -4.83
C SER A 24 24.61 6.46 -4.11
N GLY A 25 25.28 7.59 -3.92
CA GLY A 25 26.53 7.71 -3.16
C GLY A 25 27.61 8.51 -3.87
N SER A 26 28.78 8.55 -3.25
CA SER A 26 29.92 9.40 -3.67
C SER A 26 30.51 9.06 -5.05
N LYS A 27 30.32 7.80 -5.52
CA LYS A 27 30.86 7.33 -6.81
C LYS A 27 29.93 7.55 -8.00
N VAL A 28 28.78 8.21 -7.82
CA VAL A 28 27.80 8.45 -8.90
C VAL A 28 28.46 9.13 -10.11
N ARG A 29 29.30 10.12 -9.91
CA ARG A 29 29.97 10.82 -11.03
C ARG A 29 30.99 9.92 -11.78
N GLU A 30 31.62 8.97 -11.09
CA GLU A 30 32.48 7.97 -11.71
C GLU A 30 31.66 6.98 -12.55
N VAL A 31 30.47 6.59 -12.08
CA VAL A 31 29.53 5.77 -12.84
C VAL A 31 29.07 6.48 -14.12
N VAL A 32 28.73 7.78 -14.05
CA VAL A 32 28.41 8.58 -15.25
C VAL A 32 29.54 8.59 -16.24
N ARG A 33 30.77 8.78 -15.76
CA ARG A 33 31.98 8.74 -16.60
C ARG A 33 32.19 7.38 -17.26
N LEU A 34 31.99 6.31 -16.49
CA LEU A 34 32.13 4.95 -16.98
C LEU A 34 31.11 4.61 -18.07
N LEU A 35 29.86 5.00 -17.93
CA LEU A 35 28.79 4.64 -18.87
C LEU A 35 28.72 5.55 -20.10
N PHE A 36 29.02 6.85 -19.94
CA PHE A 36 28.78 7.88 -20.97
C PHE A 36 29.98 8.69 -21.37
N GLY A 37 31.15 8.50 -20.72
CA GLY A 37 32.41 9.17 -21.02
C GLY A 37 32.56 10.55 -20.34
N GLU A 38 33.76 11.16 -20.55
CA GLU A 38 34.13 12.43 -19.90
C GLU A 38 33.24 13.62 -20.30
N SER A 39 32.75 13.65 -21.55
CA SER A 39 31.87 14.73 -22.03
C SER A 39 30.54 14.78 -21.25
N ALA A 40 30.04 13.63 -20.78
CA ALA A 40 28.81 13.57 -20.00
C ALA A 40 28.99 14.25 -18.64
N ILE A 41 30.15 14.10 -18.00
CA ILE A 41 30.47 14.76 -16.72
C ILE A 41 30.52 16.29 -16.87
N LYS A 42 31.14 16.81 -17.92
CA LYS A 42 31.26 18.25 -18.16
C LYS A 42 29.88 18.91 -18.36
N ASN A 43 28.95 18.17 -18.90
CA ASN A 43 27.59 18.61 -19.19
C ASN A 43 26.56 18.08 -18.19
N LEU A 44 26.98 17.49 -17.07
CA LEU A 44 26.08 16.93 -16.06
C LEU A 44 25.36 18.05 -15.30
N LYS A 45 24.05 18.17 -15.52
CA LYS A 45 23.21 19.14 -14.83
C LYS A 45 22.18 18.40 -13.98
N PRO A 46 21.93 18.83 -12.74
CA PRO A 46 20.93 18.21 -11.89
C PRO A 46 19.51 18.37 -12.48
N ARG A 47 18.72 17.28 -12.37
CA ARG A 47 17.29 17.24 -12.75
C ARG A 47 17.00 17.49 -14.23
N GLU A 48 17.99 17.28 -15.09
CA GLU A 48 17.85 17.31 -16.54
C GLU A 48 17.86 15.89 -17.09
N ALA A 49 16.81 15.52 -17.82
CA ALA A 49 16.75 14.21 -18.49
C ALA A 49 17.58 14.28 -19.78
N LYS A 50 18.51 13.31 -19.95
CA LYS A 50 19.38 13.23 -21.12
C LYS A 50 19.31 11.85 -21.76
N LEU A 51 19.16 11.84 -23.07
CA LEU A 51 19.32 10.64 -23.89
C LEU A 51 20.81 10.42 -24.18
N ALA A 52 21.34 9.24 -23.87
CA ALA A 52 22.70 8.86 -24.16
C ALA A 52 22.84 7.35 -24.42
N THR A 53 23.89 6.97 -25.13
CA THR A 53 24.23 5.57 -25.36
C THR A 53 25.17 5.09 -24.26
N ALA A 54 24.69 4.19 -23.40
CA ALA A 54 25.54 3.51 -22.42
C ALA A 54 26.38 2.45 -23.08
N ARG A 55 27.69 2.41 -22.74
CA ARG A 55 28.67 1.49 -23.29
C ARG A 55 29.45 0.79 -22.20
N ASP A 56 29.85 -0.45 -22.47
CA ASP A 56 30.79 -1.16 -21.61
C ASP A 56 32.23 -0.89 -22.08
N TYR A 57 32.85 0.15 -21.53
CA TYR A 57 34.21 0.53 -21.87
C TYR A 57 35.30 -0.49 -21.42
N ARG A 58 34.95 -1.49 -20.62
CA ARG A 58 35.85 -2.60 -20.26
C ARG A 58 36.12 -3.53 -21.45
N THR A 59 35.21 -3.52 -22.44
CA THR A 59 35.34 -4.31 -23.67
C THR A 59 36.10 -3.59 -24.77
N MET A 60 36.57 -2.37 -24.50
CA MET A 60 37.26 -1.52 -25.47
C MET A 60 38.56 -2.17 -25.96
N VAL A 61 38.82 -2.09 -27.27
CA VAL A 61 40.07 -2.55 -27.90
C VAL A 61 40.89 -1.31 -28.25
N GLY A 62 42.10 -1.20 -27.63
CA GLY A 62 42.95 -0.02 -27.79
C GLY A 62 42.36 1.25 -27.12
N GLU A 63 42.65 2.43 -27.66
CA GLU A 63 42.18 3.71 -27.14
C GLU A 63 40.86 4.20 -27.80
N ASP A 64 40.37 3.47 -28.80
CA ASP A 64 39.19 3.87 -29.55
C ASP A 64 37.91 3.52 -28.76
N ARG A 65 37.28 4.52 -28.19
CA ARG A 65 36.04 4.39 -27.43
C ARG A 65 34.86 3.92 -28.26
N THR A 66 34.92 4.03 -29.59
CA THR A 66 33.80 3.58 -30.45
C THR A 66 33.74 2.05 -30.53
N THR A 67 34.80 1.34 -30.19
CA THR A 67 34.88 -0.13 -30.15
C THR A 67 34.20 -0.74 -28.92
N ALA A 68 33.92 0.06 -27.87
CA ALA A 68 33.24 -0.41 -26.68
C ALA A 68 31.84 -0.92 -26.99
N LEU A 69 31.47 -2.05 -26.41
CA LEU A 69 30.15 -2.67 -26.58
C LEU A 69 29.03 -1.71 -26.17
N VAL A 70 28.11 -1.48 -27.07
CA VAL A 70 26.87 -0.74 -26.77
C VAL A 70 25.98 -1.62 -25.92
N ILE A 71 25.55 -1.11 -24.74
CA ILE A 71 24.62 -1.80 -23.87
C ILE A 71 23.20 -1.39 -24.26
N ASP A 72 22.92 -0.07 -24.25
CA ASP A 72 21.60 0.46 -24.60
C ASP A 72 21.66 1.97 -24.89
N SER A 73 20.64 2.49 -25.57
CA SER A 73 20.38 3.92 -25.67
C SER A 73 19.26 4.28 -24.70
N LEU A 74 19.57 5.02 -23.65
CA LEU A 74 18.70 5.21 -22.50
C LEU A 74 18.64 6.65 -22.04
N LEU A 75 17.58 7.00 -21.33
CA LEU A 75 17.50 8.25 -20.59
C LEU A 75 18.20 8.10 -19.24
N TYR A 76 18.90 9.17 -18.81
CA TYR A 76 19.40 9.26 -17.43
C TYR A 76 19.10 10.62 -16.83
N ILE A 77 18.98 10.65 -15.49
CA ILE A 77 18.78 11.86 -14.71
C ILE A 77 19.74 11.84 -13.52
N PHE A 78 20.44 12.94 -13.32
CA PHE A 78 21.31 13.14 -12.16
C PHE A 78 20.61 14.04 -11.14
N PHE A 79 20.69 13.69 -9.86
CA PHE A 79 20.22 14.48 -8.73
C PHE A 79 21.42 14.75 -7.82
N GLU A 80 21.75 16.02 -7.65
CA GLU A 80 22.86 16.43 -6.79
C GLU A 80 22.41 16.50 -5.33
N GLY A 81 23.22 15.90 -4.45
CA GLY A 81 23.01 16.01 -3.00
C GLY A 81 23.15 17.47 -2.50
N PRO A 82 22.40 17.87 -1.46
CA PRO A 82 21.44 17.09 -0.68
C PRO A 82 20.03 17.01 -1.30
N ASN A 83 19.79 17.59 -2.48
CA ASN A 83 18.49 17.70 -3.10
C ASN A 83 18.12 16.46 -3.95
N SER A 84 18.32 15.28 -3.40
CA SER A 84 17.99 13.97 -3.97
C SER A 84 17.08 13.17 -3.02
N TYR A 85 16.70 11.95 -3.41
CA TYR A 85 15.91 11.06 -2.56
C TYR A 85 16.66 10.66 -1.28
N THR A 86 17.91 10.24 -1.41
CA THR A 86 18.74 9.79 -0.30
C THR A 86 19.49 10.91 0.42
N GLY A 87 19.50 12.13 -0.13
CA GLY A 87 20.39 13.21 0.31
C GLY A 87 21.81 13.13 -0.21
N GLU A 88 22.17 12.05 -0.93
CA GLU A 88 23.45 11.86 -1.61
C GLU A 88 23.35 12.24 -3.10
N ASP A 89 24.47 12.21 -3.85
CA ASP A 89 24.39 12.21 -5.32
C ASP A 89 23.64 10.95 -5.78
N VAL A 90 22.67 11.13 -6.67
CA VAL A 90 21.85 10.03 -7.22
C VAL A 90 21.82 10.09 -8.74
N LEU A 91 21.99 8.93 -9.38
CA LEU A 91 21.78 8.74 -10.80
C LEU A 91 20.63 7.77 -11.02
N GLU A 92 19.67 8.16 -11.84
CA GLU A 92 18.62 7.27 -12.31
C GLU A 92 18.81 7.02 -13.80
N LEU A 93 18.71 5.73 -14.18
CA LEU A 93 18.86 5.24 -15.54
C LEU A 93 17.55 4.58 -15.97
N TYR A 94 17.10 4.87 -17.18
CA TYR A 94 15.85 4.35 -17.74
C TYR A 94 16.15 3.61 -19.06
N PRO A 95 16.73 2.38 -18.99
CA PRO A 95 16.97 1.52 -20.14
C PRO A 95 15.69 0.87 -20.64
N HIS A 96 15.74 0.22 -21.81
CA HIS A 96 14.70 -0.72 -22.21
C HIS A 96 14.57 -1.84 -21.16
N GLY A 97 13.35 -2.26 -20.88
CA GLY A 97 13.02 -3.25 -19.86
C GLY A 97 13.37 -4.69 -20.26
N ASN A 98 14.60 -4.89 -20.75
CA ASN A 98 15.16 -6.21 -21.05
C ASN A 98 16.03 -6.67 -19.86
N PRO A 99 15.76 -7.84 -19.25
CA PRO A 99 16.55 -8.34 -18.12
C PRO A 99 18.06 -8.46 -18.39
N ILE A 100 18.45 -8.70 -19.64
CA ILE A 100 19.87 -8.78 -20.01
C ILE A 100 20.52 -7.38 -19.92
N ILE A 101 19.86 -6.37 -20.49
CA ILE A 101 20.34 -4.98 -20.45
C ILE A 101 20.47 -4.50 -18.99
N VAL A 102 19.44 -4.73 -18.17
CA VAL A 102 19.45 -4.35 -16.75
C VAL A 102 20.61 -5.02 -16.01
N ARG A 103 20.81 -6.32 -16.24
CA ARG A 103 21.89 -7.09 -15.63
C ARG A 103 23.27 -6.58 -16.06
N GLU A 104 23.47 -6.31 -17.35
CA GLU A 104 24.73 -5.79 -17.89
C GLU A 104 25.05 -4.41 -17.31
N LEU A 105 24.08 -3.49 -17.30
CA LEU A 105 24.25 -2.17 -16.68
C LEU A 105 24.68 -2.28 -15.22
N ILE A 106 24.02 -3.11 -14.43
CA ILE A 106 24.37 -3.33 -13.01
C ILE A 106 25.79 -3.91 -12.89
N GLN A 107 26.17 -4.86 -13.74
CA GLN A 107 27.52 -5.43 -13.71
C GLN A 107 28.59 -4.40 -14.06
N VAL A 108 28.37 -3.56 -15.06
CA VAL A 108 29.28 -2.47 -15.42
C VAL A 108 29.37 -1.46 -14.27
N ILE A 109 28.26 -1.03 -13.69
CA ILE A 109 28.24 -0.08 -12.56
C ILE A 109 29.00 -0.65 -11.36
N LYS A 110 28.79 -1.91 -11.02
CA LYS A 110 29.51 -2.60 -9.93
C LYS A 110 30.99 -2.77 -10.14
N SER A 111 31.51 -2.59 -11.37
CA SER A 111 32.95 -2.63 -11.61
C SER A 111 33.69 -1.37 -11.14
N VAL A 112 32.98 -0.31 -10.79
CA VAL A 112 33.55 0.85 -10.11
C VAL A 112 33.86 0.46 -8.67
N ASP A 113 35.11 0.69 -8.24
CA ASP A 113 35.49 0.40 -6.87
C ASP A 113 34.69 1.21 -5.87
N GLY A 114 34.26 0.55 -4.80
CA GLY A 114 33.35 1.16 -3.79
C GLY A 114 31.88 1.17 -4.19
N VAL A 115 31.45 0.42 -5.23
CA VAL A 115 30.05 0.25 -5.61
C VAL A 115 29.60 -1.18 -5.34
N ARG A 116 28.44 -1.34 -4.68
CA ARG A 116 27.80 -2.64 -4.41
C ARG A 116 26.31 -2.63 -4.72
N LEU A 117 25.68 -3.79 -4.70
CA LEU A 117 24.21 -3.87 -4.70
C LEU A 117 23.63 -3.27 -3.42
N ALA A 118 22.50 -2.60 -3.57
CA ALA A 118 21.72 -2.12 -2.43
C ALA A 118 21.06 -3.29 -1.70
N GLU A 119 20.96 -3.15 -0.39
CA GLU A 119 20.11 -3.99 0.46
C GLU A 119 18.63 -3.57 0.36
N PRO A 120 17.67 -4.43 0.76
CA PRO A 120 16.28 -4.03 0.87
C PRO A 120 16.11 -2.77 1.73
N GLY A 121 15.35 -1.80 1.26
CA GLY A 121 15.08 -0.54 1.98
C GLY A 121 16.26 0.42 2.12
N GLU A 122 17.45 0.11 1.58
CA GLU A 122 18.66 0.88 1.86
C GLU A 122 18.59 2.35 1.38
N TYR A 123 17.94 2.62 0.26
CA TYR A 123 17.78 4.01 -0.19
C TYR A 123 16.91 4.83 0.78
N THR A 124 15.81 4.25 1.27
CA THR A 124 14.93 4.91 2.24
C THR A 124 15.62 5.05 3.59
N ARG A 125 16.40 4.05 4.01
CA ARG A 125 17.22 4.13 5.23
C ARG A 125 18.24 5.28 5.14
N ARG A 126 18.93 5.43 4.00
CA ARG A 126 19.84 6.57 3.78
C ARG A 126 19.10 7.90 3.78
N ALA A 127 17.91 7.97 3.19
CA ALA A 127 17.08 9.15 3.21
C ALA A 127 16.71 9.54 4.66
N PHE A 128 16.35 8.57 5.50
CA PHE A 128 16.11 8.78 6.93
C PHE A 128 17.39 9.25 7.66
N LEU A 129 18.51 8.56 7.50
CA LEU A 129 19.78 8.90 8.16
C LEU A 129 20.31 10.28 7.74
N ASN A 130 20.04 10.71 6.52
CA ASN A 130 20.40 12.03 5.98
C ASN A 130 19.33 13.10 6.25
N GLY A 131 18.34 12.83 7.10
CA GLY A 131 17.32 13.80 7.51
C GLY A 131 16.37 14.24 6.41
N ARG A 132 16.22 13.44 5.31
CA ARG A 132 15.28 13.73 4.23
C ARG A 132 13.84 13.40 4.59
N MET A 133 13.65 12.48 5.52
CA MET A 133 12.39 12.05 6.08
C MET A 133 12.60 11.50 7.48
N ASP A 134 11.57 11.50 8.30
CA ASP A 134 11.56 10.82 9.59
C ASP A 134 11.14 9.34 9.45
N LEU A 135 11.12 8.61 10.57
CA LEU A 135 10.88 7.16 10.54
C LEU A 135 9.43 6.82 10.16
N VAL A 136 8.43 7.63 10.58
CA VAL A 136 7.02 7.48 10.17
C VAL A 136 6.88 7.65 8.66
N GLN A 137 7.51 8.66 8.10
CA GLN A 137 7.52 8.91 6.66
C GLN A 137 8.22 7.77 5.91
N ALA A 138 9.34 7.27 6.45
CA ALA A 138 10.05 6.14 5.87
C ALA A 138 9.18 4.88 5.81
N GLU A 139 8.53 4.49 6.91
CA GLU A 139 7.58 3.37 6.95
C GLU A 139 6.43 3.56 5.94
N SER A 140 5.93 4.81 5.82
CA SER A 140 4.84 5.16 4.91
C SER A 140 5.19 5.00 3.43
N VAL A 141 6.48 5.04 3.04
CA VAL A 141 6.91 4.73 1.66
C VAL A 141 6.50 3.31 1.26
N ALA A 142 6.68 2.34 2.16
CA ALA A 142 6.25 0.96 1.94
C ALA A 142 4.72 0.86 1.91
N ASP A 143 4.02 1.57 2.80
CA ASP A 143 2.57 1.56 2.85
C ASP A 143 1.94 2.13 1.58
N VAL A 144 2.47 3.21 0.99
CA VAL A 144 2.02 3.73 -0.31
C VAL A 144 2.15 2.69 -1.42
N ILE A 145 3.24 1.89 -1.42
CA ILE A 145 3.49 0.88 -2.45
C ILE A 145 2.56 -0.33 -2.31
N HIS A 146 2.26 -0.73 -1.07
CA HIS A 146 1.51 -1.95 -0.77
C HIS A 146 0.02 -1.70 -0.48
N SER A 147 -0.45 -0.45 -0.54
CA SER A 147 -1.85 -0.11 -0.32
C SER A 147 -2.77 -0.86 -1.27
N ALA A 148 -3.73 -1.58 -0.72
CA ALA A 148 -4.67 -2.40 -1.46
C ALA A 148 -5.98 -1.66 -1.81
N ASN A 149 -6.26 -0.55 -1.13
CA ASN A 149 -7.46 0.25 -1.35
C ASN A 149 -7.18 1.76 -1.25
N ARG A 150 -8.16 2.56 -1.74
CA ARG A 150 -8.00 4.02 -1.81
C ARG A 150 -7.87 4.70 -0.46
N ASP A 151 -8.52 4.20 0.57
CA ASP A 151 -8.48 4.83 1.88
C ASP A 151 -7.13 4.57 2.56
N GLU A 152 -6.60 3.35 2.42
CA GLU A 152 -5.24 3.00 2.83
C GLU A 152 -4.20 3.87 2.12
N LEU A 153 -4.30 4.01 0.79
CA LEU A 153 -3.41 4.86 0.02
C LEU A 153 -3.46 6.33 0.44
N LYS A 154 -4.66 6.87 0.68
CA LYS A 154 -4.83 8.25 1.19
C LYS A 154 -4.18 8.43 2.56
N ASN A 155 -4.39 7.47 3.48
CA ASN A 155 -3.77 7.52 4.80
C ASN A 155 -2.25 7.44 4.69
N ALA A 156 -1.71 6.51 3.89
CA ALA A 156 -0.28 6.39 3.66
C ALA A 156 0.33 7.68 3.09
N HIS A 157 -0.34 8.36 2.16
CA HIS A 157 0.08 9.67 1.67
C HIS A 157 0.06 10.76 2.74
N ARG A 158 -0.90 10.75 3.67
CA ARG A 158 -0.93 11.71 4.80
C ARG A 158 0.21 11.46 5.77
N LEU A 159 0.48 10.19 6.09
CA LEU A 159 1.62 9.82 6.94
C LEU A 159 2.94 10.21 6.27
N LEU A 160 3.12 9.87 4.98
CA LEU A 160 4.28 10.28 4.19
C LEU A 160 4.44 11.81 4.10
N GLY A 161 3.32 12.54 4.06
CA GLY A 161 3.29 14.01 4.13
C GLY A 161 3.59 14.58 5.53
N GLY A 162 3.87 13.73 6.52
CA GLY A 162 4.29 14.12 7.87
C GLY A 162 3.14 14.51 8.80
N ALA A 163 1.90 14.11 8.53
CA ALA A 163 0.76 14.49 9.36
C ALA A 163 0.87 13.94 10.80
N LEU A 164 1.32 12.69 10.98
CA LEU A 164 1.57 12.12 12.30
C LEU A 164 2.81 12.74 12.93
N SER A 165 3.89 12.85 12.18
CA SER A 165 5.16 13.43 12.66
C SER A 165 4.97 14.83 13.22
N LYS A 166 4.14 15.66 12.56
CA LYS A 166 3.82 17.01 13.06
C LYS A 166 3.06 16.97 14.38
N LYS A 167 2.08 16.06 14.53
CA LYS A 167 1.35 15.89 15.80
C LYS A 167 2.28 15.43 16.91
N VAL A 168 3.10 14.40 16.65
CA VAL A 168 4.06 13.87 17.62
C VAL A 168 5.09 14.93 18.02
N LYS A 169 5.62 15.69 17.06
CA LYS A 169 6.54 16.79 17.34
C LYS A 169 5.94 17.84 18.28
N THR A 170 4.70 18.27 18.02
CA THR A 170 3.99 19.22 18.90
C THR A 170 3.83 18.66 20.31
N LEU A 171 3.50 17.36 20.46
CA LEU A 171 3.40 16.71 21.77
C LEU A 171 4.78 16.65 22.45
N THR A 172 5.83 16.32 21.72
CA THR A 172 7.21 16.29 22.23
C THR A 172 7.65 17.67 22.73
N GLU A 173 7.34 18.74 21.98
CA GLU A 173 7.62 20.12 22.38
C GLU A 173 6.88 20.51 23.66
N GLN A 174 5.60 20.10 23.80
CA GLN A 174 4.82 20.32 25.02
C GLN A 174 5.41 19.59 26.24
N VAL A 175 5.84 18.33 26.05
CA VAL A 175 6.52 17.54 27.07
C VAL A 175 7.85 18.20 27.46
N MET A 176 8.61 18.69 26.47
CA MET A 176 9.87 19.39 26.72
C MET A 176 9.68 20.70 27.52
N ASP A 177 8.62 21.48 27.21
CA ASP A 177 8.30 22.71 27.97
C ASP A 177 8.03 22.39 29.47
N ILE A 178 7.30 21.31 29.73
CA ILE A 178 7.04 20.83 31.07
C ILE A 178 8.34 20.35 31.73
N SER A 179 9.14 19.52 31.07
CA SER A 179 10.40 18.99 31.59
C SER A 179 11.38 20.09 31.93
N ALA A 180 11.52 21.10 31.06
CA ALA A 180 12.43 22.25 31.34
C ALA A 180 12.01 23.04 32.58
N ARG A 181 10.73 23.21 32.84
CA ARG A 181 10.21 23.88 34.02
C ARG A 181 10.44 23.04 35.28
N LEU A 182 10.21 21.73 35.21
CA LEU A 182 10.48 20.81 36.31
C LEU A 182 11.98 20.80 36.68
N GLU A 183 12.86 20.83 35.67
CA GLU A 183 14.31 20.91 35.90
C GLU A 183 14.70 22.21 36.63
N LEU A 184 14.10 23.36 36.26
CA LEU A 184 14.30 24.62 36.97
C LEU A 184 13.83 24.55 38.43
N ASP A 185 12.67 23.93 38.68
CA ASP A 185 12.14 23.78 40.04
C ASP A 185 12.98 22.80 40.89
N VAL A 186 13.66 21.83 40.27
CA VAL A 186 14.65 20.96 40.94
C VAL A 186 15.90 21.76 41.34
N ASP A 187 16.44 22.55 40.39
CA ASP A 187 17.69 23.30 40.59
C ASP A 187 17.53 24.45 41.59
N PHE A 188 16.35 25.05 41.70
CA PHE A 188 16.04 26.18 42.56
C PHE A 188 15.15 25.80 43.77
N SER A 189 15.10 24.54 44.14
CA SER A 189 14.28 24.00 45.25
C SER A 189 14.56 24.63 46.63
N GLU A 190 15.64 25.42 46.80
CA GLU A 190 15.98 26.14 48.01
C GLU A 190 15.29 27.53 48.11
N GLU A 191 14.65 28.04 47.04
CA GLU A 191 13.91 29.30 47.04
C GLU A 191 12.40 29.03 47.07
N GLU A 192 11.80 28.92 48.23
CA GLU A 192 10.38 28.96 48.71
C GLU A 192 9.22 29.01 47.68
N ALA A 193 9.37 28.54 46.46
CA ALA A 193 8.27 28.44 45.51
C ALA A 193 7.72 27.01 45.51
N ASP A 194 6.50 26.82 46.02
CA ASP A 194 5.79 25.57 45.90
C ASP A 194 5.60 25.22 44.42
N PRO A 195 5.94 23.99 43.97
CA PRO A 195 5.76 23.55 42.60
C PRO A 195 4.28 23.63 42.16
N ASP A 196 4.03 24.22 40.99
CA ASP A 196 2.65 24.40 40.46
C ASP A 196 2.08 23.10 39.88
N TYR A 197 1.89 22.09 40.73
CA TYR A 197 1.34 20.79 40.34
C TYR A 197 -0.03 20.89 39.68
N ALA A 198 -0.84 21.89 40.00
CA ALA A 198 -2.17 22.09 39.46
C ALA A 198 -2.09 22.42 37.95
N THR A 199 -1.23 23.40 37.60
CA THR A 199 -1.02 23.78 36.20
C THR A 199 -0.37 22.65 35.40
N TRP A 200 0.61 21.93 35.97
CA TRP A 200 1.21 20.77 35.28
C TRP A 200 0.21 19.63 35.07
N GLY A 201 -0.62 19.34 36.07
CA GLY A 201 -1.67 18.34 35.96
C GLY A 201 -2.62 18.60 34.80
N VAL A 202 -3.01 19.86 34.59
CA VAL A 202 -3.87 20.26 33.48
C VAL A 202 -3.14 20.05 32.13
N LYS A 203 -1.89 20.53 32.02
CA LYS A 203 -1.11 20.37 30.78
C LYS A 203 -0.83 18.91 30.43
N ILE A 204 -0.44 18.10 31.40
CA ILE A 204 -0.16 16.67 31.22
C ILE A 204 -1.44 15.90 30.85
N SER A 205 -2.59 16.28 31.44
CA SER A 205 -3.88 15.70 31.06
C SER A 205 -4.26 16.00 29.61
N ALA A 206 -4.00 17.21 29.10
CA ALA A 206 -4.23 17.56 27.70
C ALA A 206 -3.33 16.76 26.74
N ILE A 207 -2.07 16.53 27.13
CA ILE A 207 -1.15 15.65 26.37
C ILE A 207 -1.68 14.23 26.38
N ARG A 208 -2.16 13.72 27.53
CA ARG A 208 -2.77 12.41 27.68
C ARG A 208 -3.92 12.19 26.69
N GLU A 209 -4.87 13.12 26.66
CA GLU A 209 -6.03 13.05 25.74
C GLU A 209 -5.59 13.00 24.27
N SER A 210 -4.58 13.79 23.92
CA SER A 210 -4.04 13.82 22.57
C SER A 210 -3.34 12.51 22.17
N VAL A 211 -2.52 11.92 23.06
CA VAL A 211 -1.86 10.63 22.85
C VAL A 211 -2.89 9.51 22.75
N GLU A 212 -3.90 9.51 23.65
CA GLU A 212 -4.98 8.53 23.64
C GLU A 212 -5.82 8.60 22.36
N SER A 213 -6.08 9.81 21.85
CA SER A 213 -6.78 10.02 20.57
C SER A 213 -6.02 9.41 19.39
N ILE A 214 -4.69 9.59 19.34
CA ILE A 214 -3.87 8.98 18.30
C ILE A 214 -3.88 7.45 18.46
N LEU A 215 -3.72 6.95 19.67
CA LEU A 215 -3.72 5.51 19.95
C LEU A 215 -5.05 4.84 19.57
N LYS A 216 -6.18 5.48 19.86
CA LYS A 216 -7.53 5.01 19.46
C LYS A 216 -7.71 4.94 17.94
N SER A 217 -6.92 5.66 17.17
CA SER A 217 -6.94 5.60 15.71
C SER A 217 -6.19 4.38 15.14
N PHE A 218 -5.58 3.55 15.98
CA PHE A 218 -4.83 2.37 15.54
C PHE A 218 -5.75 1.37 14.84
N LYS A 219 -5.33 0.99 13.63
CA LYS A 219 -5.94 -0.07 12.84
C LYS A 219 -4.85 -1.04 12.43
N GLY A 220 -4.83 -2.23 12.99
CA GLY A 220 -3.80 -3.22 12.67
C GLY A 220 -3.65 -3.43 11.15
N LYS A 221 -2.44 -3.46 10.66
CA LYS A 221 -2.12 -3.55 9.23
C LYS A 221 -2.84 -4.70 8.54
N ALA A 222 -2.91 -5.87 9.19
CA ALA A 222 -3.61 -7.05 8.67
C ALA A 222 -5.11 -6.80 8.44
N ALA A 223 -5.75 -5.95 9.25
CA ALA A 223 -7.17 -5.63 9.12
C ALA A 223 -7.43 -4.62 7.99
N VAL A 224 -6.49 -3.70 7.75
CA VAL A 224 -6.62 -2.64 6.73
C VAL A 224 -6.24 -3.15 5.35
N SER A 225 -5.17 -3.95 5.25
CA SER A 225 -4.62 -4.47 3.98
C SER A 225 -5.28 -5.78 3.51
N ARG A 226 -6.29 -6.28 4.23
CA ARG A 226 -7.05 -7.46 3.79
C ARG A 226 -7.83 -7.11 2.53
N LEU A 227 -7.52 -7.82 1.43
CA LEU A 227 -8.29 -7.73 0.20
C LEU A 227 -9.68 -8.34 0.44
N PRO A 228 -10.78 -7.60 0.17
CA PRO A 228 -12.12 -8.16 0.24
C PRO A 228 -12.25 -9.39 -0.67
N LEU A 229 -12.94 -10.41 -0.18
CA LEU A 229 -13.19 -11.65 -0.90
C LEU A 229 -14.62 -11.68 -1.44
N ALA A 230 -14.77 -11.66 -2.77
CA ALA A 230 -16.03 -11.90 -3.44
C ALA A 230 -16.05 -13.32 -4.03
N VAL A 231 -17.14 -14.05 -3.81
CA VAL A 231 -17.29 -15.44 -4.26
C VAL A 231 -18.49 -15.56 -5.19
N LEU A 232 -18.24 -16.07 -6.41
CA LEU A 232 -19.30 -16.46 -7.35
C LEU A 232 -19.70 -17.90 -7.12
N TYR A 233 -21.00 -18.15 -6.93
CA TYR A 233 -21.55 -19.49 -6.77
C TYR A 233 -22.85 -19.63 -7.55
N GLY A 234 -23.30 -20.85 -7.78
CA GLY A 234 -24.51 -21.15 -8.55
C GLY A 234 -24.34 -22.44 -9.38
N ALA A 235 -25.38 -22.80 -10.13
CA ALA A 235 -25.44 -24.04 -10.92
C ALA A 235 -24.24 -24.22 -11.88
N PRO A 236 -23.83 -25.46 -12.21
CA PRO A 236 -22.96 -25.71 -13.34
C PRO A 236 -23.52 -25.05 -14.61
N ASN A 237 -22.65 -24.48 -15.44
CA ASN A 237 -23.02 -23.77 -16.69
C ASN A 237 -23.88 -22.50 -16.53
N ALA A 238 -24.07 -22.00 -15.30
CA ALA A 238 -24.76 -20.71 -15.07
C ALA A 238 -23.99 -19.49 -15.62
N GLY A 239 -22.78 -19.66 -16.16
CA GLY A 239 -22.00 -18.58 -16.76
C GLY A 239 -21.00 -17.91 -15.80
N LYS A 240 -20.68 -18.53 -14.67
CA LYS A 240 -19.73 -17.98 -13.66
C LYS A 240 -18.36 -17.66 -14.25
N SER A 241 -17.70 -18.63 -14.87
CA SER A 241 -16.38 -18.45 -15.47
C SER A 241 -16.38 -17.47 -16.67
N SER A 242 -17.49 -17.43 -17.41
CA SER A 242 -17.68 -16.43 -18.47
C SER A 242 -17.81 -15.02 -17.89
N LEU A 243 -18.46 -14.89 -16.73
CA LEU A 243 -18.59 -13.63 -16.02
C LEU A 243 -17.24 -13.15 -15.49
N VAL A 244 -16.45 -14.04 -14.86
CA VAL A 244 -15.07 -13.73 -14.42
C VAL A 244 -14.23 -13.22 -15.60
N ASN A 245 -14.24 -13.95 -16.74
CA ASN A 245 -13.49 -13.55 -17.91
C ASN A 245 -13.95 -12.22 -18.50
N ALA A 246 -15.25 -11.92 -18.46
CA ALA A 246 -15.79 -10.66 -18.95
C ALA A 246 -15.40 -9.50 -18.03
N LEU A 247 -15.44 -9.69 -16.70
CA LEU A 247 -14.99 -8.70 -15.72
C LEU A 247 -13.49 -8.38 -15.85
N LEU A 248 -12.67 -9.41 -16.14
CA LEU A 248 -11.22 -9.27 -16.38
C LEU A 248 -10.90 -8.70 -17.76
N GLY A 249 -11.76 -8.93 -18.75
CA GLY A 249 -11.52 -8.52 -20.14
C GLY A 249 -11.37 -7.02 -20.33
N GLU A 250 -12.03 -6.22 -19.48
CA GLU A 250 -11.91 -4.75 -19.44
C GLU A 250 -10.63 -4.28 -18.72
N ASP A 251 -10.10 -5.07 -17.77
CA ASP A 251 -8.99 -4.69 -16.89
C ASP A 251 -7.69 -5.49 -17.15
N ARG A 252 -7.55 -6.11 -18.32
CA ARG A 252 -6.39 -6.97 -18.68
C ARG A 252 -5.01 -6.36 -18.47
N ILE A 253 -4.91 -5.06 -18.33
CA ILE A 253 -3.64 -4.33 -18.18
C ILE A 253 -3.06 -4.46 -16.75
N LEU A 254 -3.87 -4.86 -15.75
CA LEU A 254 -3.49 -4.84 -14.33
C LEU A 254 -3.45 -6.22 -13.66
N VAL A 255 -3.71 -7.31 -14.39
CA VAL A 255 -3.73 -8.66 -13.79
C VAL A 255 -2.32 -9.22 -13.71
N SER A 256 -1.75 -9.31 -12.54
CA SER A 256 -0.56 -10.11 -12.28
C SER A 256 -0.96 -11.56 -11.99
N ASN A 257 -0.59 -12.48 -12.88
CA ASN A 257 -0.58 -13.90 -12.55
C ASN A 257 0.47 -14.11 -11.46
N ILE A 258 0.06 -14.29 -10.21
CA ILE A 258 0.99 -14.69 -9.14
C ILE A 258 1.18 -16.20 -9.27
N PRO A 259 2.38 -16.70 -9.63
CA PRO A 259 2.70 -18.11 -9.58
C PRO A 259 2.78 -18.53 -8.11
N GLY A 260 1.91 -19.41 -7.65
CA GLY A 260 2.03 -19.99 -6.32
C GLY A 260 0.73 -20.27 -5.57
N THR A 261 -0.45 -19.93 -6.12
CA THR A 261 -1.70 -20.37 -5.53
C THR A 261 -1.96 -21.83 -5.92
N THR A 262 -2.08 -22.66 -4.90
CA THR A 262 -2.33 -24.09 -4.95
C THR A 262 -3.45 -24.44 -5.93
N ARG A 263 -3.30 -25.57 -6.60
CA ARG A 263 -4.02 -26.16 -7.75
C ARG A 263 -5.56 -26.26 -7.68
N ASP A 264 -6.24 -25.64 -6.71
CA ASP A 264 -7.64 -25.94 -6.40
C ASP A 264 -8.69 -24.90 -6.74
N PHE A 265 -8.32 -23.61 -7.01
CA PHE A 265 -9.28 -22.52 -7.32
C PHE A 265 -8.81 -21.62 -8.46
N VAL A 266 -9.75 -21.03 -9.19
CA VAL A 266 -9.47 -19.87 -10.04
C VAL A 266 -9.72 -18.63 -9.18
N GLU A 267 -8.69 -18.19 -8.48
CA GLU A 267 -8.67 -16.90 -7.78
C GLU A 267 -8.08 -15.86 -8.70
N VAL A 268 -8.81 -14.77 -8.91
CA VAL A 268 -8.35 -13.65 -9.72
C VAL A 268 -8.45 -12.35 -8.92
N ARG A 269 -7.58 -11.42 -9.22
CA ARG A 269 -7.64 -10.06 -8.67
C ARG A 269 -8.39 -9.16 -9.63
N LEU A 270 -9.38 -8.46 -9.10
CA LEU A 270 -10.21 -7.52 -9.85
C LEU A 270 -10.07 -6.13 -9.22
N PHE A 271 -9.83 -5.11 -10.05
CA PHE A 271 -9.78 -3.73 -9.62
C PHE A 271 -11.15 -3.08 -9.74
N LEU A 272 -11.64 -2.54 -8.62
CA LEU A 272 -12.82 -1.70 -8.53
C LEU A 272 -12.40 -0.26 -8.20
N ASP A 273 -13.32 0.70 -8.28
CA ASP A 273 -13.00 2.11 -7.98
C ASP A 273 -12.46 2.33 -6.54
N GLY A 274 -12.88 1.51 -5.57
CA GLY A 274 -12.45 1.57 -4.18
C GLY A 274 -11.13 0.89 -3.89
N GLY A 275 -10.71 -0.07 -4.72
CA GLY A 275 -9.49 -0.84 -4.51
C GLY A 275 -9.51 -2.20 -5.19
N GLU A 276 -8.52 -3.02 -4.85
CA GLU A 276 -8.37 -4.39 -5.32
C GLU A 276 -9.21 -5.35 -4.49
N ILE A 277 -9.81 -6.35 -5.14
CA ILE A 277 -10.54 -7.46 -4.49
C ILE A 277 -10.06 -8.81 -4.99
N ARG A 278 -10.28 -9.84 -4.20
CA ARG A 278 -10.12 -11.25 -4.59
C ARG A 278 -11.47 -11.76 -5.08
N LEU A 279 -11.53 -12.24 -6.31
CA LEU A 279 -12.71 -12.84 -6.90
C LEU A 279 -12.46 -14.33 -7.11
N VAL A 280 -13.30 -15.18 -6.50
CA VAL A 280 -13.19 -16.65 -6.58
C VAL A 280 -14.38 -17.22 -7.32
N ASP A 281 -14.09 -18.07 -8.32
CA ASP A 281 -15.08 -18.88 -9.05
C ASP A 281 -15.14 -20.28 -8.46
N THR A 282 -16.28 -20.65 -7.86
CA THR A 282 -16.49 -22.00 -7.29
C THR A 282 -16.70 -23.08 -8.37
N ALA A 283 -16.96 -22.74 -9.62
CA ALA A 283 -17.13 -23.74 -10.70
C ALA A 283 -15.81 -24.43 -11.05
N GLY A 284 -14.67 -23.74 -10.93
CA GLY A 284 -13.33 -24.33 -11.12
C GLY A 284 -13.00 -25.45 -10.12
N ILE A 285 -13.76 -25.56 -9.03
CA ILE A 285 -13.62 -26.61 -8.02
C ILE A 285 -14.29 -27.91 -8.45
N ALA A 286 -15.47 -27.81 -9.10
CA ALA A 286 -16.29 -28.97 -9.49
C ALA A 286 -15.81 -29.63 -10.79
N GLU A 287 -15.25 -28.89 -11.76
CA GLU A 287 -14.84 -29.44 -13.06
C GLU A 287 -13.61 -30.36 -13.02
N LYS A 288 -12.87 -30.40 -11.91
CA LYS A 288 -11.66 -31.22 -11.73
C LYS A 288 -11.86 -32.44 -10.82
N ALA A 289 -13.08 -32.66 -10.32
CA ALA A 289 -13.37 -33.71 -9.35
C ALA A 289 -13.88 -34.97 -10.04
N THR A 290 -13.24 -36.11 -9.73
CA THR A 290 -13.72 -37.45 -10.00
C THR A 290 -14.26 -38.06 -8.71
N ASP A 291 -15.42 -38.63 -8.72
CA ASP A 291 -16.30 -39.31 -7.73
C ASP A 291 -15.95 -39.32 -6.21
N ALA A 292 -14.70 -39.40 -5.79
CA ALA A 292 -14.28 -39.37 -4.37
C ALA A 292 -13.84 -37.96 -3.90
N LEU A 293 -13.58 -37.02 -4.82
CA LEU A 293 -13.15 -35.63 -4.57
C LEU A 293 -14.32 -34.65 -4.48
N ASP A 294 -15.53 -35.06 -4.88
CA ASP A 294 -16.72 -34.18 -4.91
C ASP A 294 -17.11 -33.71 -3.47
N ALA A 295 -17.01 -34.57 -2.48
CA ALA A 295 -17.32 -34.22 -1.10
C ALA A 295 -16.31 -33.18 -0.54
N LEU A 296 -15.02 -33.37 -0.80
CA LEU A 296 -13.95 -32.45 -0.40
C LEU A 296 -14.05 -31.10 -1.12
N SER A 297 -14.46 -31.10 -2.39
CA SER A 297 -14.64 -29.86 -3.16
C SER A 297 -15.86 -29.06 -2.69
N MET A 298 -16.93 -29.73 -2.26
CA MET A 298 -18.11 -29.09 -1.67
C MET A 298 -17.81 -28.51 -0.29
N GLU A 299 -17.00 -29.17 0.52
CA GLU A 299 -16.59 -28.70 1.86
C GLU A 299 -15.72 -27.44 1.73
N LYS A 300 -14.70 -27.46 0.86
CA LYS A 300 -13.88 -26.30 0.55
C LYS A 300 -14.68 -25.11 -0.02
N SER A 301 -15.67 -25.39 -0.87
CA SER A 301 -16.56 -24.34 -1.39
C SER A 301 -17.38 -23.69 -0.28
N ARG A 302 -17.82 -24.48 0.71
CA ARG A 302 -18.55 -23.95 1.88
C ARG A 302 -17.65 -23.11 2.79
N GLU A 303 -16.40 -23.55 2.99
CA GLU A 303 -15.41 -22.80 3.79
C GLU A 303 -15.15 -21.43 3.16
N ILE A 304 -14.89 -21.37 1.84
CA ILE A 304 -14.64 -20.10 1.14
C ILE A 304 -15.88 -19.21 1.17
N LEU A 305 -17.07 -19.78 1.00
CA LEU A 305 -18.31 -19.02 1.11
C LEU A 305 -18.58 -18.51 2.53
N ALA A 306 -18.10 -19.20 3.55
CA ALA A 306 -18.18 -18.73 4.93
C ALA A 306 -17.23 -17.55 5.20
N GLU A 307 -16.06 -17.55 4.58
CA GLU A 307 -15.06 -16.47 4.68
C GLU A 307 -15.34 -15.28 3.77
N ALA A 308 -16.26 -15.42 2.78
CA ALA A 308 -16.55 -14.39 1.79
C ALA A 308 -17.14 -13.13 2.42
N ASP A 309 -16.55 -11.98 2.06
CA ASP A 309 -17.10 -10.65 2.37
C ASP A 309 -18.29 -10.33 1.48
N MET A 310 -18.38 -10.99 0.31
CA MET A 310 -19.49 -10.85 -0.63
C MET A 310 -19.80 -12.17 -1.35
N LYS A 311 -21.08 -12.54 -1.38
CA LYS A 311 -21.60 -13.76 -2.00
C LYS A 311 -22.49 -13.40 -3.18
N ILE A 312 -22.10 -13.80 -4.38
CA ILE A 312 -22.80 -13.49 -5.62
C ILE A 312 -23.37 -14.78 -6.21
N LEU A 313 -24.70 -14.92 -6.18
CA LEU A 313 -25.37 -16.04 -6.84
C LEU A 313 -25.53 -15.76 -8.35
N VAL A 314 -24.99 -16.62 -9.19
CA VAL A 314 -25.13 -16.54 -10.64
C VAL A 314 -26.19 -17.54 -11.10
N VAL A 315 -27.24 -17.05 -11.74
CA VAL A 315 -28.37 -17.81 -12.26
C VAL A 315 -28.41 -17.70 -13.79
N ASP A 316 -28.68 -18.79 -14.47
CA ASP A 316 -28.84 -18.80 -15.93
C ASP A 316 -30.16 -18.10 -16.30
N GLY A 317 -30.12 -17.03 -17.07
CA GLY A 317 -31.30 -16.29 -17.52
C GLY A 317 -32.17 -17.05 -18.52
N SER A 318 -31.70 -18.18 -19.06
CA SER A 318 -32.49 -19.07 -19.91
C SER A 318 -33.31 -20.13 -19.13
N ASP A 319 -33.01 -20.29 -17.81
CA ASP A 319 -33.66 -21.26 -16.92
C ASP A 319 -34.28 -20.56 -15.70
N GLU A 320 -35.53 -20.13 -15.82
CA GLU A 320 -36.24 -19.39 -14.74
C GLU A 320 -36.47 -20.23 -13.48
N HIS A 321 -36.32 -21.55 -13.52
CA HIS A 321 -36.57 -22.48 -12.41
C HIS A 321 -35.29 -22.88 -11.67
N GLY A 322 -34.11 -22.63 -12.22
CA GLY A 322 -32.81 -22.99 -11.60
C GLY A 322 -32.44 -22.21 -10.35
N ALA A 323 -33.09 -21.09 -10.12
CA ALA A 323 -32.79 -20.23 -8.96
C ALA A 323 -33.18 -20.81 -7.60
N SER A 324 -34.19 -21.69 -7.55
CA SER A 324 -34.76 -22.21 -6.29
C SER A 324 -33.90 -23.30 -5.62
N CYS A 325 -33.07 -24.01 -6.38
CA CYS A 325 -32.31 -25.14 -5.84
C CYS A 325 -31.03 -24.77 -5.07
N TYR A 326 -30.50 -23.55 -5.25
CA TYR A 326 -29.22 -23.14 -4.66
C TYR A 326 -29.34 -22.14 -3.51
N SER A 327 -30.54 -21.63 -3.21
CA SER A 327 -30.76 -20.58 -2.20
C SER A 327 -31.08 -21.09 -0.80
N GLU A 328 -31.28 -22.41 -0.58
CA GLU A 328 -31.87 -22.91 0.66
C GLU A 328 -30.95 -22.79 1.89
N ASN A 329 -29.60 -22.63 1.71
CA ASN A 329 -28.67 -22.57 2.85
C ASN A 329 -27.70 -21.38 2.86
N ILE A 330 -27.63 -20.56 1.80
CA ILE A 330 -26.67 -19.44 1.73
C ILE A 330 -27.40 -18.22 1.19
N LYS A 331 -27.52 -17.19 2.02
CA LYS A 331 -28.14 -15.92 1.60
C LYS A 331 -27.16 -15.15 0.70
N PRO A 332 -27.49 -14.88 -0.58
CA PRO A 332 -26.68 -14.05 -1.46
C PRO A 332 -26.75 -12.57 -1.08
N ASP A 333 -25.67 -11.84 -1.30
CA ASP A 333 -25.67 -10.37 -1.26
C ASP A 333 -26.20 -9.80 -2.57
N PHE A 334 -25.90 -10.47 -3.70
CA PHE A 334 -26.39 -10.14 -5.04
C PHE A 334 -26.80 -11.38 -5.80
N VAL A 335 -27.86 -11.24 -6.62
CA VAL A 335 -28.26 -12.25 -7.61
C VAL A 335 -27.98 -11.70 -9.00
N VAL A 336 -27.14 -12.40 -9.75
CA VAL A 336 -26.77 -12.09 -11.13
C VAL A 336 -27.48 -13.03 -12.07
N VAL A 337 -28.33 -12.50 -12.95
CA VAL A 337 -28.98 -13.25 -14.03
C VAL A 337 -28.11 -13.13 -15.27
N SER A 338 -27.40 -14.20 -15.59
CA SER A 338 -26.48 -14.28 -16.74
C SER A 338 -27.23 -14.52 -18.06
N LYS A 339 -26.53 -14.44 -19.20
CA LYS A 339 -27.05 -14.74 -20.54
C LYS A 339 -28.32 -13.92 -20.91
N SER A 340 -28.38 -12.65 -20.47
CA SER A 340 -29.51 -11.76 -20.77
C SER A 340 -29.75 -11.54 -22.28
N ASP A 341 -28.75 -11.76 -23.10
CA ASP A 341 -28.83 -11.71 -24.56
C ASP A 341 -29.68 -12.85 -25.19
N LEU A 342 -29.84 -14.00 -24.51
CA LEU A 342 -30.63 -15.12 -24.98
C LEU A 342 -32.12 -14.99 -24.68
N GLY A 343 -32.52 -14.17 -23.72
CA GLY A 343 -33.92 -13.96 -23.30
C GLY A 343 -34.72 -13.01 -24.23
N ALA A 344 -34.05 -12.24 -25.09
CA ALA A 344 -34.72 -11.28 -25.98
C ALA A 344 -35.40 -11.91 -27.21
N SER A 345 -35.17 -13.21 -27.51
CA SER A 345 -35.66 -13.86 -28.74
C SER A 345 -36.98 -14.61 -28.61
N ARG A 346 -37.68 -14.62 -27.47
CA ARG A 346 -38.95 -15.34 -27.27
C ARG A 346 -40.21 -14.48 -27.11
N GLN A 347 -40.15 -13.16 -27.29
CA GLN A 347 -41.34 -12.33 -27.40
C GLN A 347 -41.45 -11.65 -28.78
N GLY A 348 -41.58 -12.46 -29.80
CA GLY A 348 -42.06 -12.04 -31.10
C GLY A 348 -43.57 -12.17 -31.14
N GLY A 349 -44.32 -11.09 -30.95
CA GLY A 349 -45.75 -11.04 -31.23
C GLY A 349 -46.57 -10.18 -30.29
N ALA A 350 -46.52 -8.85 -30.40
CA ALA A 350 -47.61 -7.90 -30.41
C ALA A 350 -47.13 -6.47 -30.14
N SER A 351 -47.18 -5.71 -31.19
CA SER A 351 -47.39 -4.26 -31.40
C SER A 351 -47.45 -3.31 -30.19
N ARG A 352 -46.68 -2.19 -30.40
CA ARG A 352 -47.01 -0.77 -30.08
C ARG A 352 -46.70 -0.24 -28.69
N HIS A 353 -45.83 0.63 -28.52
CA HIS A 353 -45.67 2.07 -28.50
C HIS A 353 -44.36 2.49 -27.84
N PRO A 354 -43.69 3.54 -28.31
CA PRO A 354 -42.42 4.00 -27.76
C PRO A 354 -42.68 5.11 -26.69
N GLU A 355 -42.90 4.71 -25.47
CA GLU A 355 -42.82 5.68 -24.36
C GLU A 355 -42.30 4.99 -23.08
N SER A 356 -41.34 5.66 -22.44
CA SER A 356 -40.75 5.38 -21.14
C SER A 356 -39.49 4.49 -21.09
N ARG A 357 -38.41 4.93 -21.75
CA ARG A 357 -37.05 4.45 -21.41
C ARG A 357 -36.47 5.04 -20.12
N ASN A 358 -37.14 6.04 -19.51
CA ASN A 358 -36.65 6.71 -18.29
C ASN A 358 -37.13 6.08 -16.97
N GLY A 359 -38.24 5.33 -16.97
CA GLY A 359 -38.80 4.79 -15.75
C GLY A 359 -38.07 3.57 -15.14
N VAL A 360 -37.27 2.84 -15.94
CA VAL A 360 -36.52 1.67 -15.48
C VAL A 360 -35.19 2.06 -14.83
N ARG A 361 -34.57 3.16 -15.31
CA ARG A 361 -33.33 3.71 -14.70
C ARG A 361 -33.58 4.30 -13.30
N ASP A 362 -34.72 4.91 -13.08
CA ASP A 362 -35.04 5.52 -11.77
C ASP A 362 -35.49 4.46 -10.73
N LYS A 363 -36.13 3.36 -11.15
CA LYS A 363 -36.45 2.25 -10.24
C LYS A 363 -35.21 1.45 -9.81
N LEU A 364 -34.21 1.30 -10.66
CA LEU A 364 -32.93 0.68 -10.30
C LEU A 364 -32.08 1.55 -9.37
N ARG A 365 -32.18 2.89 -9.47
CA ARG A 365 -31.56 3.82 -8.54
C ARG A 365 -32.17 3.78 -7.13
N ALA A 366 -33.50 3.60 -7.03
CA ALA A 366 -34.19 3.56 -5.76
C ALA A 366 -33.94 2.25 -4.97
N SER A 367 -33.73 1.11 -5.64
CA SER A 367 -33.54 -0.18 -4.96
C SER A 367 -32.12 -0.42 -4.42
N VAL A 368 -31.14 0.38 -4.84
CA VAL A 368 -29.74 0.32 -4.33
C VAL A 368 -29.56 1.11 -3.02
N VAL A 369 -30.50 2.01 -2.68
CA VAL A 369 -30.38 2.93 -1.54
C VAL A 369 -31.17 2.47 -0.31
N GLU A 370 -32.18 1.60 -0.45
CA GLU A 370 -32.97 1.11 0.68
C GLU A 370 -32.77 -0.39 0.87
N GLY A 371 -32.10 -0.76 1.95
CA GLY A 371 -31.73 -2.12 2.38
C GLY A 371 -32.90 -3.08 2.56
N SER A 372 -33.55 -3.49 1.48
CA SER A 372 -34.53 -4.59 1.49
C SER A 372 -34.57 -5.33 0.16
N SER A 373 -34.35 -6.64 0.26
CA SER A 373 -34.64 -7.75 -0.64
C SER A 373 -34.10 -7.71 -2.08
N GLU A 374 -33.06 -8.54 -2.30
CA GLU A 374 -32.64 -9.16 -3.57
C GLU A 374 -32.50 -8.22 -4.77
N SER A 375 -31.38 -7.49 -4.80
CA SER A 375 -30.97 -6.76 -6.00
C SER A 375 -30.60 -7.75 -7.11
N ARG A 376 -31.49 -7.98 -8.08
CA ARG A 376 -31.25 -8.83 -9.26
C ARG A 376 -30.64 -7.99 -10.38
N LEU A 377 -29.42 -8.33 -10.81
CA LEU A 377 -28.73 -7.70 -11.92
C LEU A 377 -28.76 -8.61 -13.13
N ARG A 378 -29.19 -8.10 -14.29
CA ARG A 378 -29.14 -8.83 -15.57
C ARG A 378 -27.84 -8.50 -16.29
N ILE A 379 -27.13 -9.55 -16.72
CA ILE A 379 -25.81 -9.40 -17.32
C ILE A 379 -25.66 -10.29 -18.54
N SER A 380 -25.03 -9.76 -19.56
CA SER A 380 -24.49 -10.54 -20.66
C SER A 380 -22.96 -10.45 -20.69
N SER A 381 -22.29 -11.55 -20.37
CA SER A 381 -20.83 -11.65 -20.48
C SER A 381 -20.34 -11.54 -21.95
N LYS A 382 -21.24 -11.73 -22.93
CA LYS A 382 -20.93 -11.66 -24.34
C LYS A 382 -20.98 -10.24 -24.90
N THR A 383 -21.95 -9.43 -24.45
CA THR A 383 -22.15 -8.06 -24.94
C THR A 383 -21.57 -7.00 -24.00
N GLY A 384 -21.20 -7.38 -22.78
CA GLY A 384 -20.76 -6.45 -21.73
C GLY A 384 -21.91 -5.75 -21.00
N GLU A 385 -23.19 -6.00 -21.40
CA GLU A 385 -24.34 -5.37 -20.76
C GLU A 385 -24.42 -5.73 -19.28
N GLY A 386 -24.60 -4.73 -18.40
CA GLY A 386 -24.75 -4.90 -16.96
C GLY A 386 -23.46 -5.08 -16.18
N LEU A 387 -22.29 -5.29 -16.81
CA LEU A 387 -21.00 -5.47 -16.12
C LEU A 387 -20.60 -4.22 -15.29
N ALA A 388 -20.76 -3.03 -15.87
CA ALA A 388 -20.46 -1.79 -15.17
C ALA A 388 -21.37 -1.57 -13.94
N ASP A 389 -22.63 -2.01 -14.01
CA ASP A 389 -23.57 -1.92 -12.90
C ASP A 389 -23.19 -2.90 -11.78
N LEU A 390 -22.75 -4.12 -12.14
CA LEU A 390 -22.22 -5.09 -11.18
C LEU A 390 -20.96 -4.56 -10.50
N LYS A 391 -19.99 -4.05 -11.25
CA LYS A 391 -18.77 -3.45 -10.68
C LYS A 391 -19.11 -2.33 -9.68
N ARG A 392 -20.07 -1.45 -10.01
CA ARG A 392 -20.53 -0.38 -9.11
C ARG A 392 -21.20 -0.91 -7.86
N ALA A 393 -22.04 -1.94 -7.99
CA ALA A 393 -22.70 -2.56 -6.86
C ALA A 393 -21.70 -3.27 -5.93
N MET A 394 -20.76 -4.02 -6.49
CA MET A 394 -19.66 -4.64 -5.75
C MET A 394 -18.83 -3.59 -5.01
N ASN A 395 -18.46 -2.50 -5.70
CA ASN A 395 -17.70 -1.41 -5.13
C ASN A 395 -18.43 -0.76 -3.94
N ALA A 396 -19.71 -0.46 -4.09
CA ALA A 396 -20.51 0.16 -3.03
C ALA A 396 -20.70 -0.73 -1.80
N ALA A 397 -20.74 -2.05 -1.98
CA ALA A 397 -20.93 -3.00 -0.89
C ALA A 397 -19.61 -3.32 -0.15
N LEU A 398 -18.50 -3.51 -0.91
CA LEU A 398 -17.21 -3.90 -0.35
C LEU A 398 -16.42 -2.69 0.20
N PHE A 399 -16.53 -1.55 -0.47
CA PHE A 399 -15.85 -0.31 -0.09
C PHE A 399 -16.88 0.73 0.37
N LYS A 400 -17.56 0.44 1.49
CA LYS A 400 -18.46 1.41 2.13
C LYS A 400 -17.64 2.67 2.41
N LYS A 401 -18.09 3.82 1.92
CA LYS A 401 -17.54 5.11 2.34
C LYS A 401 -17.63 5.18 3.86
N THR A 402 -16.50 5.08 4.53
CA THR A 402 -16.40 5.48 5.92
C THR A 402 -16.69 6.99 5.93
N GLU A 403 -17.78 7.42 6.52
CA GLU A 403 -18.22 8.83 6.54
C GLU A 403 -17.14 9.78 7.10
N ASN A 404 -16.10 9.26 7.75
CA ASN A 404 -14.97 9.97 8.32
C ASN A 404 -13.63 9.60 7.63
N SER A 405 -13.58 9.63 6.28
CA SER A 405 -12.33 9.39 5.53
C SER A 405 -11.24 10.47 5.75
N GLU A 406 -11.50 11.45 6.62
CA GLU A 406 -10.53 12.50 6.97
C GLU A 406 -9.65 12.17 8.19
N ASP A 407 -10.00 11.14 8.95
CA ASP A 407 -9.24 10.77 10.14
C ASP A 407 -7.92 10.09 9.77
N LEU A 408 -6.82 10.60 10.33
CA LEU A 408 -5.52 9.96 10.29
C LEU A 408 -5.54 8.76 11.23
N TRP A 409 -5.10 7.59 10.76
CA TRP A 409 -4.92 6.41 11.60
C TRP A 409 -3.49 5.87 11.48
N ILE A 410 -3.04 5.21 12.53
CA ILE A 410 -1.75 4.53 12.59
C ILE A 410 -1.93 3.02 12.30
N THR A 411 -0.95 2.42 11.64
CA THR A 411 -0.96 0.99 11.28
C THR A 411 0.24 0.22 11.82
N SER A 412 1.29 0.94 12.25
CA SER A 412 2.54 0.36 12.75
C SER A 412 2.38 -0.06 14.21
N GLU A 413 2.66 -1.34 14.52
CA GLU A 413 2.71 -1.85 15.89
C GLU A 413 3.79 -1.16 16.71
N ARG A 414 4.89 -0.75 16.08
CA ARG A 414 5.95 0.04 16.73
C ARG A 414 5.43 1.39 17.22
N GLU A 415 4.71 2.13 16.35
CA GLU A 415 4.11 3.42 16.71
C GLU A 415 3.11 3.27 17.86
N LYS A 416 2.28 2.22 17.79
CA LYS A 416 1.33 1.87 18.85
C LYS A 416 2.04 1.61 20.17
N THR A 417 3.08 0.78 20.18
CA THR A 417 3.86 0.46 21.40
C THR A 417 4.48 1.72 22.00
N CYS A 418 5.08 2.58 21.18
CA CYS A 418 5.63 3.84 21.66
C CYS A 418 4.56 4.75 22.28
N LEU A 419 3.35 4.81 21.71
CA LEU A 419 2.22 5.58 22.26
C LEU A 419 1.69 4.97 23.56
N GLU A 420 1.61 3.64 23.65
CA GLU A 420 1.22 2.93 24.88
C GLU A 420 2.22 3.20 26.03
N GLU A 421 3.52 3.15 25.73
CA GLU A 421 4.57 3.50 26.70
C GLU A 421 4.48 4.96 27.14
N ALA A 422 4.27 5.88 26.19
CA ALA A 422 4.08 7.30 26.49
C ALA A 422 2.86 7.52 27.39
N LEU A 423 1.72 6.87 27.05
CA LEU A 423 0.49 6.95 27.83
C LEU A 423 0.67 6.42 29.26
N ALA A 424 1.34 5.27 29.40
CA ALA A 424 1.65 4.70 30.71
C ALA A 424 2.55 5.63 31.56
N GLY A 425 3.55 6.26 30.95
CA GLY A 425 4.38 7.27 31.62
C GLY A 425 3.58 8.50 32.08
N ILE A 426 2.69 8.99 31.20
CA ILE A 426 1.76 10.10 31.50
C ILE A 426 0.85 9.75 32.69
N ASP A 427 0.27 8.53 32.69
CA ASP A 427 -0.61 8.08 33.77
C ASP A 427 0.16 7.98 35.10
N ARG A 428 1.43 7.52 35.11
CA ARG A 428 2.29 7.53 36.28
C ARG A 428 2.57 8.96 36.76
N ALA A 429 2.89 9.87 35.84
CA ALA A 429 3.13 11.29 36.17
C ALA A 429 1.89 11.95 36.83
N LEU A 430 0.69 11.72 36.29
CA LEU A 430 -0.57 12.22 36.84
C LEU A 430 -0.89 11.62 38.20
N ASN A 431 -0.58 10.35 38.44
CA ASN A 431 -0.74 9.73 39.76
C ASN A 431 0.27 10.28 40.79
N LEU A 432 1.50 10.56 40.38
CA LEU A 432 2.49 11.22 41.23
C LEU A 432 2.00 12.60 41.66
N ILE A 433 1.52 13.45 40.78
CA ILE A 433 1.00 14.79 41.06
C ILE A 433 -0.03 14.78 42.21
N ARG A 434 -0.90 13.76 42.27
CA ARG A 434 -1.91 13.63 43.32
C ARG A 434 -1.35 13.40 44.73
N SER A 435 -0.16 12.87 44.83
CA SER A 435 0.52 12.56 46.09
C SER A 435 1.53 13.60 46.52
N ASN A 436 1.62 14.75 45.83
CA ASN A 436 2.59 15.81 46.04
C ASN A 436 4.04 15.26 46.06
N PRO A 437 4.54 14.74 44.96
CA PRO A 437 5.79 13.99 44.89
C PRO A 437 7.00 14.90 44.95
N ALA A 438 8.18 14.32 45.13
CA ALA A 438 9.42 14.99 44.77
C ALA A 438 9.43 15.31 43.27
N VAL A 439 9.79 16.55 42.90
CA VAL A 439 9.75 17.05 41.50
C VAL A 439 10.61 16.22 40.57
N GLU A 440 11.71 15.64 41.09
CA GLU A 440 12.63 14.76 40.36
C GLU A 440 11.94 13.50 39.80
N LEU A 441 10.98 12.94 40.58
CA LEU A 441 10.23 11.76 40.10
C LEU A 441 9.32 12.12 38.96
N LEU A 442 8.69 13.29 38.99
CA LEU A 442 7.86 13.77 37.90
C LEU A 442 8.70 14.08 36.66
N ALA A 443 9.85 14.74 36.83
CA ALA A 443 10.80 15.01 35.76
C ALA A 443 11.29 13.73 35.11
N PHE A 444 11.57 12.69 35.87
CA PHE A 444 11.98 11.38 35.36
C PHE A 444 10.88 10.73 34.47
N GLU A 445 9.62 10.71 34.94
CA GLU A 445 8.51 10.17 34.12
C GLU A 445 8.32 10.98 32.86
N MET A 446 8.39 12.31 32.88
CA MET A 446 8.28 13.16 31.70
C MET A 446 9.43 12.93 30.70
N GLN A 447 10.65 12.62 31.20
CA GLN A 447 11.74 12.19 30.33
C GLN A 447 11.45 10.88 29.60
N LEU A 448 10.86 9.88 30.27
CA LEU A 448 10.45 8.63 29.66
C LEU A 448 9.39 8.86 28.58
N VAL A 449 8.37 9.69 28.88
CA VAL A 449 7.32 10.07 27.89
C VAL A 449 7.97 10.72 26.67
N ARG A 450 8.88 11.66 26.86
CA ARG A 450 9.62 12.30 25.75
C ARG A 450 10.33 11.28 24.88
N ARG A 451 11.06 10.32 25.50
CA ARG A 451 11.80 9.28 24.77
C ARG A 451 10.88 8.42 23.93
N SER A 452 9.73 7.98 24.49
CA SER A 452 8.77 7.18 23.75
C SER A 452 8.18 7.95 22.57
N LEU A 453 7.85 9.25 22.71
CA LEU A 453 7.39 10.09 21.61
C LEU A 453 8.47 10.30 20.54
N GLN A 454 9.72 10.57 20.93
CA GLN A 454 10.84 10.74 19.99
C GLN A 454 11.19 9.44 19.24
N SER A 455 10.92 8.28 19.85
CA SER A 455 11.09 6.99 19.18
C SER A 455 10.10 6.78 18.03
N ILE A 456 8.93 7.45 18.04
CA ILE A 456 7.96 7.38 16.94
C ILE A 456 8.56 7.98 15.66
N THR A 457 9.14 9.16 15.75
CA THR A 457 9.76 9.87 14.61
C THR A 457 11.18 9.38 14.29
N GLY A 458 11.77 8.56 15.18
CA GLY A 458 13.11 8.03 15.00
C GLY A 458 14.24 8.98 15.42
N GLU A 459 13.94 10.08 16.14
CA GLU A 459 14.97 10.92 16.76
C GLU A 459 15.82 10.10 17.75
N ILE A 460 15.18 9.10 18.37
CA ILE A 460 15.82 8.07 19.18
C ILE A 460 15.43 6.73 18.57
N SER A 461 16.40 6.02 18.00
CA SER A 461 16.18 4.68 17.42
C SER A 461 17.43 3.83 17.59
N SER A 462 17.25 2.52 17.83
CA SER A 462 18.35 1.57 17.79
C SER A 462 18.58 1.06 16.38
N GLU A 463 19.79 0.63 16.09
CA GLU A 463 20.15 0.03 14.78
C GLU A 463 19.31 -1.21 14.49
N ASP A 464 19.00 -2.03 15.51
CA ASP A 464 18.17 -3.23 15.35
C ASP A 464 16.76 -2.91 14.87
N VAL A 465 16.15 -1.84 15.41
CA VAL A 465 14.82 -1.36 14.98
C VAL A 465 14.86 -0.89 13.52
N LEU A 466 15.89 -0.13 13.14
CA LEU A 466 16.05 0.33 11.76
C LEU A 466 16.22 -0.86 10.81
N GLN A 467 17.05 -1.83 11.16
CA GLN A 467 17.27 -3.03 10.36
C GLN A 467 15.97 -3.82 10.17
N GLN A 468 15.19 -3.99 11.22
CA GLN A 468 13.91 -4.70 11.16
C GLN A 468 12.89 -3.99 10.25
N ILE A 469 12.78 -2.66 10.34
CA ILE A 469 11.88 -1.88 9.50
C ILE A 469 12.26 -2.01 8.03
N PHE A 470 13.52 -1.76 7.69
CA PHE A 470 13.96 -1.71 6.30
C PHE A 470 14.11 -3.07 5.63
N ALA A 471 14.28 -4.16 6.40
CA ALA A 471 14.28 -5.53 5.85
C ALA A 471 12.97 -5.92 5.15
N GLY A 472 11.85 -5.29 5.52
CA GLY A 472 10.54 -5.52 4.89
C GLY A 472 10.33 -4.76 3.57
N PHE A 473 11.29 -3.94 3.13
CA PHE A 473 11.16 -3.14 1.92
C PHE A 473 11.60 -3.90 0.67
N CYS A 474 11.10 -3.46 -0.49
CA CYS A 474 11.60 -3.93 -1.77
C CYS A 474 13.03 -3.44 -2.03
N ILE A 475 13.83 -4.24 -2.75
CA ILE A 475 15.13 -3.80 -3.29
C ILE A 475 14.88 -2.62 -4.25
N GLY A 476 15.65 -1.55 -4.13
CA GLY A 476 15.50 -0.34 -4.95
C GLY A 476 14.72 0.81 -4.28
N LYS A 477 14.29 0.57 -3.03
CA LYS A 477 13.63 1.57 -2.16
C LYS A 477 14.43 1.83 -0.89
#